data_ed1764492b90bc5fa46b3742c83e6c45
#
_entry.id   ed1764492b90bc5fa46b3742c83e6c45
#
_cell.length_a   1.000
_cell.length_b   1.000
_cell.length_c   1.000
_cell.angle_alpha   90.00
_cell.angle_beta   90.00
_cell.angle_gamma   90.00
#
_symmetry.space_group_name_H-M   'P 1'
#
loop_
_entity.id
_entity.type
_entity.pdbx_description
1 polymer ?
#
loop_
_entity_poly.entity_id
_entity_poly.type
_entity_poly.pdbx_seq_one_letter_code
_entity_poly.pdbx_strand_id
1 'polypeptide(L)'
;MAMQSLAYEAAAVLGRKVTLPEIKKYPEEKSEIEVHVETPLCSFFGAKLVKGVTTKESPKWMQNALLASGIKPINNIVDISNFVMVETGQPIHMYDYDKLVKKAFVIKTGFNQKAVLLDENEYEILPEDVIVSTDDGIGCVAGVMGGNDTKIDENTKNIVIEAATFDGAALRNTARRMNLLTDASQHYIKGAIDTMSSLKVLDRCTDLLVQFADAETIYETVHTPLDETRKTVTIELSRVNGLLGTSLTVKEVSDIFDSLCFEYTLEDELFTVTVPTYRNDITMDADLVEEVARIYGYDNLPTTLPVMNMTDGVLTPKQSKEQLIRHTLVDLGLHETLTYTLTSEATVNEFNLFHSLDNTVKLMSPLGEERSAARKSLIGSLLQTIHYNNAHSNKDVNIFEIANTYSDKEVSNLAIAVSGDYVNVPWMGKKEAVDFYLVKGFVETLFKKLCIEESRYTFEKVEADNKDFHPGRSGYIKMGKEIVGVIGQVHPAKAKAYEVNDTYVAELNLTAILALRTRALKFKAIPLYPAVSRDIALVVDSKVPAADVVKTIKRASKQLVKSAEVFDVYEGEHMEEGKKSLAISLLFQDPSRTLDDATINSAMEKILEACKKDHNAVLRG
;
A
#
# COMPACT_ATOMS: atom_id res chain seq x y z
N MET A 1 -19.83 -9.47 18.05
CA MET A 1 -21.02 -10.32 17.70
C MET A 1 -21.72 -10.63 19.00
N ALA A 2 -23.03 -10.43 19.07
CA ALA A 2 -23.82 -10.74 20.26
C ALA A 2 -24.20 -12.22 20.32
N MET A 3 -24.42 -12.76 21.53
CA MET A 3 -24.81 -14.18 21.69
C MET A 3 -26.15 -14.47 21.01
N GLN A 4 -27.12 -13.54 21.04
CA GLN A 4 -28.38 -13.68 20.33
C GLN A 4 -28.19 -13.76 18.82
N SER A 5 -27.38 -12.91 18.23
CA SER A 5 -27.07 -12.96 16.79
C SER A 5 -26.38 -14.26 16.41
N LEU A 6 -25.42 -14.73 17.24
CA LEU A 6 -24.76 -16.02 17.03
C LEU A 6 -25.74 -17.18 17.10
N ALA A 7 -26.76 -17.11 18.00
CA ALA A 7 -27.77 -18.13 18.10
C ALA A 7 -28.63 -18.24 16.83
N TYR A 8 -28.99 -17.13 16.19
CA TYR A 8 -29.70 -17.13 14.90
C TYR A 8 -28.86 -17.79 13.81
N GLU A 9 -27.59 -17.42 13.71
CA GLU A 9 -26.66 -18.01 12.73
C GLU A 9 -26.48 -19.52 12.94
N ALA A 10 -26.22 -19.93 14.17
CA ALA A 10 -26.06 -21.34 14.50
C ALA A 10 -27.34 -22.15 14.23
N ALA A 11 -28.50 -21.55 14.47
CA ALA A 11 -29.79 -22.20 14.20
C ALA A 11 -30.02 -22.36 12.68
N ALA A 12 -29.73 -21.35 11.89
CA ALA A 12 -29.84 -21.40 10.43
C ALA A 12 -28.97 -22.53 9.84
N VAL A 13 -27.68 -22.58 10.23
CA VAL A 13 -26.75 -23.62 9.76
C VAL A 13 -27.14 -25.02 10.23
N LEU A 14 -27.67 -25.17 11.44
CA LEU A 14 -28.04 -26.47 12.03
C LEU A 14 -29.48 -26.89 11.70
N GLY A 15 -30.24 -26.10 10.94
CA GLY A 15 -31.66 -26.36 10.66
C GLY A 15 -32.53 -26.39 11.92
N ARG A 16 -32.24 -25.53 12.89
CA ARG A 16 -32.95 -25.45 14.20
C ARG A 16 -33.64 -24.09 14.35
N LYS A 17 -34.55 -24.03 15.32
CA LYS A 17 -35.21 -22.75 15.70
C LYS A 17 -34.53 -22.15 16.92
N VAL A 18 -34.40 -20.85 16.96
CA VAL A 18 -33.92 -20.10 18.12
C VAL A 18 -35.05 -19.97 19.16
N THR A 19 -34.72 -20.13 20.42
CA THR A 19 -35.58 -19.80 21.56
C THR A 19 -34.83 -18.81 22.43
N LEU A 20 -35.25 -17.55 22.41
CA LEU A 20 -34.67 -16.51 23.26
C LEU A 20 -35.30 -16.56 24.66
N PRO A 21 -34.60 -16.06 25.69
CA PRO A 21 -35.17 -15.89 27.02
C PRO A 21 -36.42 -15.03 27.02
N GLU A 22 -37.44 -15.43 27.73
CA GLU A 22 -38.63 -14.61 27.94
C GLU A 22 -38.29 -13.44 28.87
N ILE A 23 -38.73 -12.24 28.50
CA ILE A 23 -38.57 -11.02 29.31
C ILE A 23 -39.88 -10.76 30.03
N LYS A 24 -39.84 -10.79 31.35
CA LYS A 24 -41.01 -10.47 32.15
C LYS A 24 -41.23 -8.97 32.18
N LYS A 25 -42.51 -8.57 32.05
CA LYS A 25 -42.94 -7.19 32.21
C LYS A 25 -43.44 -6.95 33.63
N TYR A 26 -43.13 -5.80 34.15
CA TYR A 26 -43.49 -5.38 35.50
C TYR A 26 -44.33 -4.11 35.44
N PRO A 27 -45.17 -3.85 36.47
CA PRO A 27 -45.85 -2.54 36.57
C PRO A 27 -44.84 -1.39 36.63
N GLU A 28 -45.13 -0.33 35.93
CA GLU A 28 -44.25 0.84 35.84
C GLU A 28 -44.94 2.09 36.41
N GLU A 29 -44.17 2.86 37.16
CA GLU A 29 -44.57 4.17 37.63
C GLU A 29 -44.13 5.25 36.64
N LYS A 30 -44.74 6.47 36.72
CA LYS A 30 -44.34 7.59 35.88
C LYS A 30 -42.91 8.03 36.18
N SER A 31 -42.09 8.20 35.15
CA SER A 31 -40.68 8.54 35.29
C SER A 31 -40.48 9.92 35.92
N GLU A 32 -39.41 10.01 36.73
CA GLU A 32 -38.95 11.25 37.39
C GLU A 32 -37.73 11.86 36.70
N ILE A 33 -37.25 11.26 35.59
CA ILE A 33 -36.09 11.71 34.86
C ILE A 33 -36.48 12.37 33.53
N GLU A 34 -35.56 13.21 33.01
CA GLU A 34 -35.69 13.85 31.70
C GLU A 34 -34.50 13.49 30.80
N VAL A 35 -34.78 13.46 29.49
CA VAL A 35 -33.75 13.17 28.47
C VAL A 35 -33.83 14.23 27.37
N HIS A 36 -32.70 14.85 27.06
CA HIS A 36 -32.55 15.84 26.00
C HIS A 36 -31.33 15.51 25.14
N VAL A 37 -31.51 15.42 23.81
CA VAL A 37 -30.42 15.21 22.86
C VAL A 37 -30.20 16.48 22.05
N GLU A 38 -29.02 17.10 22.21
CA GLU A 38 -28.63 18.36 21.58
C GLU A 38 -27.57 18.18 20.49
N THR A 39 -27.21 16.94 20.15
CA THR A 39 -26.23 16.64 19.10
C THR A 39 -26.75 15.60 18.10
N PRO A 40 -26.49 15.75 16.79
CA PRO A 40 -26.86 14.74 15.79
C PRO A 40 -26.02 13.46 15.89
N LEU A 41 -24.97 13.44 16.70
CA LEU A 41 -24.09 12.27 16.92
C LEU A 41 -24.70 11.23 17.87
N CYS A 42 -25.89 11.48 18.41
CA CYS A 42 -26.70 10.52 19.15
C CYS A 42 -28.04 10.35 18.45
N SER A 43 -28.27 9.22 17.83
CA SER A 43 -29.51 8.94 17.10
C SER A 43 -30.64 8.40 18.00
N PHE A 44 -30.28 7.79 19.12
CA PHE A 44 -31.20 7.27 20.12
C PHE A 44 -30.58 7.33 21.51
N PHE A 45 -31.40 7.72 22.50
CA PHE A 45 -31.04 7.65 23.91
C PHE A 45 -32.29 7.25 24.71
N GLY A 46 -32.16 6.16 25.46
CA GLY A 46 -33.20 5.66 26.36
C GLY A 46 -32.64 5.53 27.78
N ALA A 47 -33.40 6.01 28.75
CA ALA A 47 -33.09 5.95 30.17
C ALA A 47 -34.25 5.37 30.97
N LYS A 48 -33.96 4.44 31.86
CA LYS A 48 -34.97 3.77 32.71
C LYS A 48 -34.55 3.80 34.16
N LEU A 49 -35.38 4.41 35.01
CA LEU A 49 -35.15 4.47 36.45
C LEU A 49 -35.66 3.20 37.13
N VAL A 50 -34.83 2.64 38.00
CA VAL A 50 -35.17 1.48 38.84
C VAL A 50 -34.73 1.77 40.27
N LYS A 51 -35.62 1.61 41.24
CA LYS A 51 -35.37 1.88 42.66
C LYS A 51 -35.42 0.61 43.52
N GLY A 52 -34.76 0.66 44.68
CA GLY A 52 -34.75 -0.39 45.66
C GLY A 52 -33.79 -1.55 45.32
N VAL A 53 -32.75 -1.28 44.53
CA VAL A 53 -31.74 -2.32 44.21
C VAL A 53 -30.81 -2.60 45.38
N THR A 54 -30.30 -3.83 45.43
CA THR A 54 -29.31 -4.26 46.41
C THR A 54 -28.03 -4.69 45.69
N THR A 55 -26.91 -4.02 45.99
CA THR A 55 -25.59 -4.44 45.50
C THR A 55 -25.10 -5.67 46.26
N LYS A 56 -24.85 -6.78 45.56
CA LYS A 56 -24.36 -8.03 46.09
C LYS A 56 -23.53 -8.80 45.06
N GLU A 57 -23.01 -9.95 45.43
CA GLU A 57 -22.31 -10.83 44.49
C GLU A 57 -23.29 -11.40 43.44
N SER A 58 -22.87 -11.45 42.19
CA SER A 58 -23.63 -11.99 41.07
C SER A 58 -23.84 -13.50 41.21
N PRO A 59 -24.95 -14.08 40.69
CA PRO A 59 -25.14 -15.50 40.61
C PRO A 59 -23.97 -16.19 39.88
N LYS A 60 -23.60 -17.39 40.34
CA LYS A 60 -22.43 -18.11 39.83
C LYS A 60 -22.49 -18.40 38.34
N TRP A 61 -23.69 -18.68 37.81
CA TRP A 61 -23.87 -18.87 36.36
C TRP A 61 -23.53 -17.63 35.55
N MET A 62 -23.89 -16.42 36.02
CA MET A 62 -23.60 -15.14 35.37
C MET A 62 -22.12 -14.84 35.44
N GLN A 63 -21.49 -15.04 36.60
CA GLN A 63 -20.04 -14.89 36.73
C GLN A 63 -19.29 -15.79 35.74
N ASN A 64 -19.71 -17.09 35.65
CA ASN A 64 -19.08 -18.03 34.72
C ASN A 64 -19.27 -17.62 33.25
N ALA A 65 -20.44 -17.10 32.87
CA ALA A 65 -20.70 -16.60 31.51
C ALA A 65 -19.82 -15.38 31.16
N LEU A 66 -19.67 -14.45 32.08
CA LEU A 66 -18.79 -13.27 31.92
C LEU A 66 -17.33 -13.68 31.83
N LEU A 67 -16.86 -14.56 32.71
CA LEU A 67 -15.48 -15.08 32.66
C LEU A 67 -15.19 -15.80 31.33
N ALA A 68 -16.14 -16.59 30.84
CA ALA A 68 -16.02 -17.25 29.54
C ALA A 68 -15.97 -16.26 28.37
N SER A 69 -16.53 -15.07 28.56
CA SER A 69 -16.48 -13.94 27.59
C SER A 69 -15.28 -13.01 27.81
N GLY A 70 -14.36 -13.32 28.74
CA GLY A 70 -13.19 -12.51 29.04
C GLY A 70 -13.46 -11.31 29.96
N ILE A 71 -14.65 -11.20 30.54
CA ILE A 71 -15.07 -10.10 31.41
C ILE A 71 -14.97 -10.51 32.89
N LYS A 72 -14.27 -9.70 33.68
CA LYS A 72 -14.13 -9.95 35.15
C LYS A 72 -15.40 -9.51 35.84
N PRO A 73 -16.07 -10.42 36.64
CA PRO A 73 -17.19 -10.03 37.47
C PRO A 73 -16.82 -9.03 38.58
N ILE A 74 -17.72 -8.09 38.86
CA ILE A 74 -17.53 -7.04 39.88
C ILE A 74 -18.61 -7.13 40.94
N ASN A 75 -19.88 -6.84 40.60
CA ASN A 75 -21.05 -6.98 41.43
C ASN A 75 -22.27 -7.21 40.54
N ASN A 76 -23.40 -7.63 41.13
CA ASN A 76 -24.59 -7.98 40.37
C ASN A 76 -25.12 -6.89 39.44
N ILE A 77 -25.03 -5.62 39.81
CA ILE A 77 -25.55 -4.50 38.97
C ILE A 77 -24.66 -4.30 37.74
N VAL A 78 -23.34 -4.19 37.93
CA VAL A 78 -22.37 -4.02 36.84
C VAL A 78 -22.32 -5.30 35.97
N ASP A 79 -22.40 -6.47 36.59
CA ASP A 79 -22.36 -7.73 35.85
C ASP A 79 -23.60 -7.93 35.00
N ILE A 80 -24.78 -7.49 35.44
CA ILE A 80 -26.01 -7.48 34.63
C ILE A 80 -25.82 -6.60 33.40
N SER A 81 -25.26 -5.40 33.51
CA SER A 81 -25.00 -4.53 32.34
C SER A 81 -24.06 -5.19 31.32
N ASN A 82 -22.97 -5.78 31.81
CA ASN A 82 -22.01 -6.50 30.98
C ASN A 82 -22.61 -7.77 30.36
N PHE A 83 -23.39 -8.53 31.13
CA PHE A 83 -24.07 -9.73 30.64
C PHE A 83 -25.06 -9.38 29.52
N VAL A 84 -25.89 -8.36 29.69
CA VAL A 84 -26.84 -7.89 28.68
C VAL A 84 -26.12 -7.39 27.42
N MET A 85 -24.99 -6.70 27.57
CA MET A 85 -24.16 -6.31 26.43
C MET A 85 -23.65 -7.52 25.65
N VAL A 86 -23.13 -8.54 26.31
CA VAL A 86 -22.67 -9.79 25.67
C VAL A 86 -23.83 -10.54 25.03
N GLU A 87 -24.98 -10.60 25.71
CA GLU A 87 -26.20 -11.29 25.24
C GLU A 87 -26.77 -10.63 23.97
N THR A 88 -26.91 -9.29 23.97
CA THR A 88 -27.69 -8.54 22.97
C THR A 88 -26.83 -7.71 22.00
N GLY A 89 -25.59 -7.39 22.36
CA GLY A 89 -24.71 -6.49 21.60
C GLY A 89 -24.92 -5.00 21.93
N GLN A 90 -25.89 -4.65 22.74
CA GLN A 90 -26.16 -3.28 23.18
C GLN A 90 -25.34 -2.96 24.44
N PRO A 91 -24.37 -2.04 24.38
CA PRO A 91 -23.72 -1.55 25.59
C PRO A 91 -24.73 -0.85 26.50
N ILE A 92 -24.64 -1.16 27.79
CA ILE A 92 -25.50 -0.62 28.84
C ILE A 92 -24.63 0.13 29.85
N HIS A 93 -24.99 1.34 30.20
CA HIS A 93 -24.40 2.05 31.30
C HIS A 93 -25.42 2.26 32.43
N MET A 94 -24.95 2.27 33.67
CA MET A 94 -25.81 2.45 34.84
C MET A 94 -25.24 3.55 35.73
N TYR A 95 -26.11 4.50 36.08
CA TYR A 95 -25.78 5.64 36.94
C TYR A 95 -26.44 5.46 38.32
N ASP A 96 -25.77 5.91 39.37
CA ASP A 96 -26.37 6.06 40.68
C ASP A 96 -27.30 7.29 40.66
N TYR A 97 -28.62 6.99 40.73
CA TYR A 97 -29.66 8.03 40.68
C TYR A 97 -29.57 9.05 41.82
N ASP A 98 -29.15 8.61 42.99
CA ASP A 98 -29.08 9.49 44.18
C ASP A 98 -27.94 10.48 44.09
N LYS A 99 -26.94 10.22 43.27
CA LYS A 99 -25.84 11.15 42.96
C LYS A 99 -26.18 12.18 41.88
N LEU A 100 -27.34 12.02 41.18
CA LEU A 100 -27.79 12.99 40.18
C LEU A 100 -28.59 14.10 40.81
N VAL A 101 -28.17 15.35 40.67
CA VAL A 101 -28.82 16.50 41.29
C VAL A 101 -30.08 16.94 40.52
N LYS A 102 -29.96 17.14 39.21
CA LYS A 102 -31.05 17.65 38.34
C LYS A 102 -31.96 16.55 37.78
N LYS A 103 -31.61 15.30 37.91
CA LYS A 103 -32.39 14.14 37.37
C LYS A 103 -32.63 14.22 35.86
N ALA A 104 -31.75 14.91 35.12
CA ALA A 104 -31.83 15.11 33.69
C ALA A 104 -30.54 14.66 32.99
N PHE A 105 -30.71 14.02 31.84
CA PHE A 105 -29.61 13.63 30.95
C PHE A 105 -29.64 14.53 29.71
N VAL A 106 -28.52 15.20 29.46
CA VAL A 106 -28.36 16.05 28.26
C VAL A 106 -27.19 15.53 27.44
N ILE A 107 -27.48 15.00 26.25
CA ILE A 107 -26.48 14.45 25.36
C ILE A 107 -26.02 15.54 24.40
N LYS A 108 -24.77 15.99 24.53
CA LYS A 108 -24.25 17.13 23.76
C LYS A 108 -22.74 17.05 23.54
N THR A 109 -22.25 17.94 22.70
CA THR A 109 -20.82 18.23 22.46
C THR A 109 -20.47 19.62 23.00
N GLY A 110 -19.24 20.09 22.80
CA GLY A 110 -18.82 21.46 23.14
C GLY A 110 -18.17 21.60 24.51
N PHE A 111 -17.86 20.53 25.21
CA PHE A 111 -17.08 20.57 26.45
C PHE A 111 -15.60 20.79 26.16
N ASN A 112 -14.93 21.56 27.01
CA ASN A 112 -13.48 21.74 26.97
C ASN A 112 -12.97 21.82 28.40
N GLN A 113 -12.81 20.66 29.03
CA GLN A 113 -12.42 20.56 30.46
C GLN A 113 -11.82 19.18 30.74
N LYS A 114 -11.26 19.01 31.91
CA LYS A 114 -10.80 17.73 32.40
C LYS A 114 -11.88 17.02 33.19
N ALA A 115 -11.90 15.67 33.09
CA ALA A 115 -12.81 14.82 33.84
C ALA A 115 -12.08 13.58 34.36
N VAL A 116 -12.47 13.12 35.53
CA VAL A 116 -12.03 11.85 36.09
C VAL A 116 -13.07 10.77 35.69
N LEU A 117 -12.61 9.71 35.05
CA LEU A 117 -13.48 8.62 34.60
C LEU A 117 -13.44 7.42 35.58
N LEU A 118 -14.17 6.34 35.28
CA LEU A 118 -14.33 5.18 36.14
C LEU A 118 -13.02 4.43 36.46
N ASP A 119 -12.00 4.60 35.65
CA ASP A 119 -10.64 4.07 35.87
C ASP A 119 -9.78 4.94 36.80
N GLU A 120 -10.39 6.00 37.39
CA GLU A 120 -9.78 6.98 38.29
C GLU A 120 -8.67 7.85 37.64
N ASN A 121 -8.52 7.80 36.33
CA ASN A 121 -7.61 8.65 35.57
C ASN A 121 -8.29 9.94 35.13
N GLU A 122 -7.49 11.04 35.01
CA GLU A 122 -7.94 12.32 34.49
C GLU A 122 -7.73 12.37 32.96
N TYR A 123 -8.79 12.70 32.23
CA TYR A 123 -8.78 12.84 30.78
C TYR A 123 -9.18 14.25 30.34
N GLU A 124 -8.60 14.70 29.23
CA GLU A 124 -8.99 15.94 28.57
C GLU A 124 -10.18 15.69 27.64
N ILE A 125 -11.27 16.38 27.89
CA ILE A 125 -12.48 16.35 27.08
C ILE A 125 -12.42 17.51 26.10
N LEU A 126 -12.55 17.21 24.82
CA LEU A 126 -12.50 18.19 23.72
C LEU A 126 -13.91 18.52 23.20
N PRO A 127 -14.08 19.69 22.53
CA PRO A 127 -15.38 20.13 22.04
C PRO A 127 -16.09 19.17 21.07
N GLU A 128 -15.37 18.31 20.40
CA GLU A 128 -15.91 17.30 19.50
C GLU A 128 -16.39 16.02 20.19
N ASP A 129 -16.02 15.80 21.44
CA ASP A 129 -16.42 14.60 22.18
C ASP A 129 -17.90 14.63 22.51
N VAL A 130 -18.58 13.49 22.32
CA VAL A 130 -19.97 13.32 22.72
C VAL A 130 -20.04 12.99 24.19
N ILE A 131 -20.78 13.79 24.95
CA ILE A 131 -20.90 13.67 26.40
C ILE A 131 -22.35 13.43 26.79
N VAL A 132 -22.58 12.44 27.63
CA VAL A 132 -23.79 12.33 28.43
C VAL A 132 -23.57 13.19 29.67
N SER A 133 -24.15 14.39 29.63
CA SER A 133 -24.04 15.36 30.72
C SER A 133 -25.15 15.16 31.75
N THR A 134 -24.78 15.17 33.00
CA THR A 134 -25.67 15.20 34.16
C THR A 134 -25.32 16.41 35.01
N ASP A 135 -26.32 17.22 35.36
CA ASP A 135 -26.12 18.37 36.25
C ASP A 135 -25.02 19.38 35.79
N ASP A 136 -24.91 19.57 34.47
CA ASP A 136 -23.85 20.33 33.81
C ASP A 136 -22.42 19.73 33.95
N GLY A 137 -22.30 18.55 34.60
CA GLY A 137 -21.09 17.75 34.71
C GLY A 137 -20.98 16.68 33.62
N ILE A 138 -19.90 15.93 33.70
CA ILE A 138 -19.66 14.78 32.77
C ILE A 138 -20.11 13.50 33.45
N GLY A 139 -21.30 13.03 33.11
CA GLY A 139 -21.80 11.74 33.56
C GLY A 139 -21.13 10.56 32.86
N CYS A 140 -20.88 10.70 31.54
CA CYS A 140 -20.21 9.68 30.74
C CYS A 140 -19.59 10.32 29.48
N VAL A 141 -18.40 9.88 29.10
CA VAL A 141 -17.91 10.03 27.72
C VAL A 141 -18.62 8.96 26.90
N ALA A 142 -19.59 9.39 26.09
CA ALA A 142 -20.58 8.55 25.46
C ALA A 142 -19.95 7.31 24.79
N GLY A 143 -20.41 6.13 25.19
CA GLY A 143 -19.94 4.85 24.64
C GLY A 143 -18.47 4.51 24.87
N VAL A 144 -17.70 5.36 25.55
CA VAL A 144 -16.26 5.13 25.83
C VAL A 144 -16.06 4.74 27.29
N MET A 145 -16.40 5.63 28.24
CA MET A 145 -16.25 5.34 29.67
C MET A 145 -17.11 6.28 30.52
N GLY A 146 -17.73 5.74 31.57
CA GLY A 146 -18.51 6.51 32.54
C GLY A 146 -17.67 7.44 33.40
N GLY A 147 -18.31 8.51 33.88
CA GLY A 147 -17.72 9.44 34.83
C GLY A 147 -17.65 8.86 36.26
N ASN A 148 -16.63 9.26 37.02
CA ASN A 148 -16.43 8.75 38.38
C ASN A 148 -17.50 9.24 39.38
N ASP A 149 -18.06 10.43 39.16
CA ASP A 149 -18.99 11.06 40.11
C ASP A 149 -20.36 10.39 40.18
N THR A 150 -20.77 9.70 39.13
CA THR A 150 -22.08 9.01 39.04
C THR A 150 -21.97 7.51 39.14
N LYS A 151 -20.79 6.98 39.51
CA LYS A 151 -20.53 5.53 39.60
C LYS A 151 -21.39 4.85 40.65
N ILE A 152 -21.76 3.59 40.33
CA ILE A 152 -22.41 2.67 41.26
C ILE A 152 -21.41 2.19 42.31
N ASP A 153 -21.84 2.15 43.57
CA ASP A 153 -21.06 1.63 44.68
C ASP A 153 -21.89 0.70 45.57
N GLU A 154 -21.34 0.27 46.70
CA GLU A 154 -21.97 -0.65 47.64
C GLU A 154 -23.24 -0.07 48.32
N ASN A 155 -23.38 1.25 48.35
CA ASN A 155 -24.50 1.97 48.96
C ASN A 155 -25.60 2.33 47.96
N THR A 156 -25.38 2.15 46.67
CA THR A 156 -26.34 2.46 45.61
C THR A 156 -27.66 1.69 45.80
N LYS A 157 -28.78 2.43 45.85
CA LYS A 157 -30.12 1.93 46.01
C LYS A 157 -31.01 2.20 44.81
N ASN A 158 -30.73 3.24 44.09
CA ASN A 158 -31.53 3.68 42.97
C ASN A 158 -30.61 3.89 41.77
N ILE A 159 -30.99 3.37 40.62
CA ILE A 159 -30.14 3.39 39.42
C ILE A 159 -30.92 3.88 38.20
N VAL A 160 -30.21 4.53 37.28
CA VAL A 160 -30.72 4.79 35.94
C VAL A 160 -29.95 3.95 34.95
N ILE A 161 -30.66 3.19 34.15
CA ILE A 161 -30.13 2.32 33.09
C ILE A 161 -30.14 3.13 31.79
N GLU A 162 -29.02 3.21 31.10
CA GLU A 162 -28.86 3.83 29.78
C GLU A 162 -28.72 2.77 28.70
N ALA A 163 -29.49 2.94 27.61
CA ALA A 163 -29.22 2.28 26.33
C ALA A 163 -29.28 3.34 25.22
N ALA A 164 -28.20 3.47 24.44
CA ALA A 164 -28.05 4.56 23.47
C ALA A 164 -27.45 4.06 22.15
N THR A 165 -27.57 4.91 21.10
CA THR A 165 -26.90 4.72 19.82
C THR A 165 -26.15 5.99 19.46
N PHE A 166 -24.83 5.88 19.38
CA PHE A 166 -23.93 7.00 19.08
C PHE A 166 -23.21 6.80 17.75
N ASP A 167 -22.72 7.90 17.16
CA ASP A 167 -21.92 7.85 15.93
C ASP A 167 -20.58 7.15 16.16
N GLY A 168 -20.36 6.04 15.46
CA GLY A 168 -19.17 5.21 15.65
C GLY A 168 -17.88 5.88 15.20
N ALA A 169 -17.91 6.84 14.27
CA ALA A 169 -16.72 7.56 13.81
C ALA A 169 -16.26 8.57 14.85
N ALA A 170 -17.19 9.33 15.44
CA ALA A 170 -16.93 10.25 16.53
C ALA A 170 -16.34 9.50 17.74
N LEU A 171 -16.96 8.40 18.15
CA LEU A 171 -16.48 7.59 19.27
C LEU A 171 -15.09 6.97 19.02
N ARG A 172 -14.82 6.57 17.79
CA ARG A 172 -13.48 6.03 17.41
C ARG A 172 -12.40 7.07 17.62
N ASN A 173 -12.64 8.31 17.22
CA ASN A 173 -11.68 9.40 17.38
C ASN A 173 -11.40 9.68 18.86
N THR A 174 -12.45 9.81 19.66
CA THR A 174 -12.37 10.01 21.11
C THR A 174 -11.65 8.84 21.81
N ALA A 175 -12.07 7.60 21.55
CA ALA A 175 -11.50 6.40 22.17
C ALA A 175 -10.01 6.21 21.82
N ARG A 176 -9.61 6.48 20.57
CA ARG A 176 -8.20 6.42 20.15
C ARG A 176 -7.35 7.51 20.83
N ARG A 177 -7.84 8.74 20.85
CA ARG A 177 -7.13 9.86 21.48
C ARG A 177 -6.90 9.62 22.97
N MET A 178 -7.92 9.10 23.66
CA MET A 178 -7.85 8.77 25.08
C MET A 178 -7.13 7.43 25.36
N ASN A 179 -6.83 6.65 24.35
CA ASN A 179 -6.34 5.27 24.46
C ASN A 179 -7.27 4.36 25.28
N LEU A 180 -8.59 4.54 25.10
CA LEU A 180 -9.67 3.82 25.82
C LEU A 180 -10.52 3.02 24.85
N LEU A 181 -9.96 1.97 24.24
CA LEU A 181 -10.70 1.03 23.38
C LEU A 181 -11.34 -0.04 24.25
N THR A 182 -12.50 0.28 24.85
CA THR A 182 -13.30 -0.64 25.65
C THR A 182 -14.17 -1.55 24.77
N ASP A 183 -14.68 -2.67 25.33
CA ASP A 183 -15.61 -3.54 24.60
C ASP A 183 -16.87 -2.77 24.19
N ALA A 184 -17.42 -1.94 25.06
CA ALA A 184 -18.56 -1.06 24.76
C ALA A 184 -18.27 -0.14 23.57
N SER A 185 -17.12 0.56 23.56
CA SER A 185 -16.73 1.45 22.46
C SER A 185 -16.59 0.71 21.12
N GLN A 186 -16.10 -0.54 21.15
CA GLN A 186 -15.97 -1.35 19.94
C GLN A 186 -17.33 -1.72 19.32
N HIS A 187 -18.37 -1.95 20.11
CA HIS A 187 -19.72 -2.20 19.59
C HIS A 187 -20.24 -0.99 18.79
N TYR A 188 -20.09 0.22 19.32
CA TYR A 188 -20.47 1.45 18.59
C TYR A 188 -19.60 1.69 17.36
N ILE A 189 -18.28 1.57 17.49
CA ILE A 189 -17.32 1.81 16.39
C ILE A 189 -17.56 0.87 15.21
N LYS A 190 -17.97 -0.36 15.46
CA LYS A 190 -18.30 -1.35 14.42
C LYS A 190 -19.70 -1.17 13.83
N GLY A 191 -20.50 -0.23 14.35
CA GLY A 191 -21.85 0.00 13.88
C GLY A 191 -22.82 -1.16 14.13
N ALA A 192 -22.56 -1.96 15.18
CA ALA A 192 -23.27 -3.20 15.46
C ALA A 192 -24.49 -3.03 16.42
N ILE A 193 -24.94 -1.80 16.65
CA ILE A 193 -26.05 -1.51 17.56
C ILE A 193 -27.37 -1.66 16.82
N ASP A 194 -28.25 -2.51 17.34
CA ASP A 194 -29.66 -2.60 16.92
C ASP A 194 -30.54 -1.61 17.73
N THR A 195 -30.66 -0.39 17.22
CA THR A 195 -31.41 0.69 17.88
C THR A 195 -32.87 0.31 18.15
N MET A 196 -33.49 -0.45 17.25
CA MET A 196 -34.88 -0.90 17.41
C MET A 196 -35.07 -1.86 18.61
N SER A 197 -34.04 -2.59 18.99
CA SER A 197 -34.07 -3.49 20.14
C SER A 197 -33.76 -2.79 21.46
N SER A 198 -33.31 -1.54 21.48
CA SER A 198 -32.85 -0.86 22.69
C SER A 198 -33.88 -0.83 23.82
N LEU A 199 -35.17 -0.66 23.52
CA LEU A 199 -36.25 -0.71 24.53
C LEU A 199 -36.38 -2.12 25.13
N LYS A 200 -36.33 -3.17 24.31
CA LYS A 200 -36.35 -4.57 24.79
C LYS A 200 -35.12 -4.88 25.64
N VAL A 201 -33.98 -4.29 25.32
CA VAL A 201 -32.74 -4.47 26.08
C VAL A 201 -32.86 -3.80 27.46
N LEU A 202 -33.47 -2.62 27.57
CA LEU A 202 -33.77 -1.97 28.86
C LEU A 202 -34.73 -2.85 29.67
N ASP A 203 -35.77 -3.42 29.07
CA ASP A 203 -36.68 -4.37 29.74
C ASP A 203 -35.94 -5.66 30.20
N ARG A 204 -35.05 -6.21 29.38
CA ARG A 204 -34.22 -7.36 29.75
C ARG A 204 -33.31 -7.04 30.93
N CYS A 205 -32.69 -5.90 30.94
CA CYS A 205 -31.87 -5.45 32.03
C CYS A 205 -32.68 -5.30 33.33
N THR A 206 -33.86 -4.69 33.23
CA THR A 206 -34.81 -4.53 34.32
C THR A 206 -35.25 -5.88 34.89
N ASP A 207 -35.61 -6.85 34.01
CA ASP A 207 -35.99 -8.20 34.45
C ASP A 207 -34.88 -8.88 35.26
N LEU A 208 -33.62 -8.75 34.80
CA LEU A 208 -32.47 -9.30 35.53
C LEU A 208 -32.20 -8.58 36.86
N LEU A 209 -32.43 -7.26 36.94
CA LEU A 209 -32.32 -6.50 38.19
C LEU A 209 -33.39 -6.91 39.20
N VAL A 210 -34.63 -7.15 38.78
CA VAL A 210 -35.67 -7.68 39.67
C VAL A 210 -35.30 -9.06 40.16
N GLN A 211 -34.79 -9.93 39.31
CA GLN A 211 -34.45 -11.31 39.69
C GLN A 211 -33.20 -11.43 40.59
N PHE A 212 -32.18 -10.58 40.37
CA PHE A 212 -30.85 -10.76 40.96
C PHE A 212 -30.31 -9.55 41.74
N ALA A 213 -31.02 -8.42 41.72
CA ALA A 213 -30.65 -7.22 42.47
C ALA A 213 -31.80 -6.70 43.35
N ASP A 214 -32.86 -7.49 43.57
CA ASP A 214 -33.99 -7.19 44.44
C ASP A 214 -34.74 -5.89 44.09
N ALA A 215 -34.69 -5.44 42.81
CA ALA A 215 -35.33 -4.19 42.39
C ALA A 215 -36.83 -4.18 42.77
N GLU A 216 -37.28 -3.09 43.40
CA GLU A 216 -38.64 -2.97 43.95
C GLU A 216 -39.57 -2.14 43.09
N THR A 217 -39.11 -0.97 42.63
CA THR A 217 -39.92 -0.02 41.85
C THR A 217 -39.31 0.24 40.49
N ILE A 218 -40.09 0.12 39.44
CA ILE A 218 -39.72 0.29 38.05
C ILE A 218 -40.50 1.47 37.50
N TYR A 219 -39.80 2.31 36.75
CA TYR A 219 -40.38 3.51 36.11
C TYR A 219 -40.45 3.34 34.61
N GLU A 220 -41.37 4.10 33.98
CA GLU A 220 -41.49 4.18 32.52
C GLU A 220 -40.15 4.60 31.89
N THR A 221 -39.83 3.99 30.77
CA THR A 221 -38.65 4.39 30.01
C THR A 221 -38.84 5.75 29.36
N VAL A 222 -37.95 6.69 29.61
CA VAL A 222 -37.86 7.98 28.91
C VAL A 222 -36.88 7.84 27.78
N HIS A 223 -37.29 8.13 26.57
CA HIS A 223 -36.43 7.98 25.41
C HIS A 223 -36.73 9.01 24.30
N THR A 224 -35.72 9.24 23.44
CA THR A 224 -35.89 9.99 22.21
C THR A 224 -36.79 9.22 21.23
N PRO A 225 -37.43 9.88 20.25
CA PRO A 225 -38.18 9.19 19.22
C PRO A 225 -37.35 8.07 18.56
N LEU A 226 -37.96 6.91 18.43
CA LEU A 226 -37.34 5.77 17.74
C LEU A 226 -37.73 5.83 16.26
N ASP A 227 -36.74 5.75 15.37
CA ASP A 227 -36.99 5.59 13.95
C ASP A 227 -37.32 4.11 13.65
N GLU A 228 -38.60 3.86 13.40
CA GLU A 228 -39.12 2.53 13.10
C GLU A 228 -39.03 2.15 11.62
N THR A 229 -38.36 2.97 10.79
CA THR A 229 -38.24 2.71 9.36
C THR A 229 -37.39 1.44 9.13
N ARG A 230 -38.00 0.46 8.46
CA ARG A 230 -37.33 -0.78 8.11
C ARG A 230 -36.88 -0.74 6.66
N LYS A 231 -35.62 -1.07 6.44
CA LYS A 231 -35.04 -1.16 5.11
C LYS A 231 -35.57 -2.39 4.38
N THR A 232 -35.84 -2.25 3.11
CA THR A 232 -36.19 -3.38 2.23
C THR A 232 -35.19 -3.50 1.10
N VAL A 233 -34.89 -4.74 0.71
CA VAL A 233 -34.01 -5.07 -0.43
C VAL A 233 -34.76 -6.07 -1.30
N THR A 234 -34.79 -5.81 -2.60
CA THR A 234 -35.45 -6.68 -3.59
C THR A 234 -34.44 -7.51 -4.36
N ILE A 235 -34.79 -8.77 -4.66
CA ILE A 235 -33.96 -9.64 -5.49
C ILE A 235 -34.81 -10.63 -6.30
N GLU A 236 -34.51 -10.76 -7.57
CA GLU A 236 -35.10 -11.78 -8.45
C GLU A 236 -34.34 -13.11 -8.33
N LEU A 237 -35.07 -14.23 -8.43
CA LEU A 237 -34.48 -15.58 -8.46
C LEU A 237 -33.44 -15.73 -9.59
N SER A 238 -33.75 -15.15 -10.76
CA SER A 238 -32.83 -15.11 -11.91
C SER A 238 -31.49 -14.48 -11.57
N ARG A 239 -31.48 -13.43 -10.75
CA ARG A 239 -30.28 -12.73 -10.29
C ARG A 239 -29.46 -13.57 -9.32
N VAL A 240 -30.13 -14.28 -8.37
CA VAL A 240 -29.47 -15.23 -7.46
C VAL A 240 -28.75 -16.31 -8.28
N ASN A 241 -29.49 -17.00 -9.15
CA ASN A 241 -28.96 -18.09 -9.96
C ASN A 241 -27.87 -17.63 -10.94
N GLY A 242 -28.06 -16.45 -11.55
CA GLY A 242 -27.08 -15.89 -12.49
C GLY A 242 -25.74 -15.54 -11.85
N LEU A 243 -25.76 -15.04 -10.61
CA LEU A 243 -24.53 -14.68 -9.90
C LEU A 243 -23.82 -15.92 -9.31
N LEU A 244 -24.59 -16.87 -8.76
CA LEU A 244 -24.04 -18.08 -8.15
C LEU A 244 -23.73 -19.19 -9.17
N GLY A 245 -24.25 -19.09 -10.39
CA GLY A 245 -24.15 -20.17 -11.39
C GLY A 245 -25.00 -21.39 -11.06
N THR A 246 -26.06 -21.23 -10.26
CA THR A 246 -26.92 -22.30 -9.76
C THR A 246 -28.26 -22.37 -10.54
N SER A 247 -29.10 -23.33 -10.14
CA SER A 247 -30.47 -23.47 -10.63
C SER A 247 -31.42 -23.70 -9.45
N LEU A 248 -31.25 -22.87 -8.40
CA LEU A 248 -32.09 -22.92 -7.21
C LEU A 248 -33.54 -22.58 -7.58
N THR A 249 -34.48 -23.24 -6.89
CA THR A 249 -35.91 -22.97 -7.00
C THR A 249 -36.32 -21.86 -6.03
N VAL A 250 -37.48 -21.25 -6.29
CA VAL A 250 -38.11 -20.29 -5.37
C VAL A 250 -38.19 -20.89 -3.95
N LYS A 251 -38.59 -22.16 -3.85
CA LYS A 251 -38.73 -22.85 -2.56
C LYS A 251 -37.40 -22.94 -1.82
N GLU A 252 -36.30 -23.30 -2.46
CA GLU A 252 -34.98 -23.43 -1.83
C GLU A 252 -34.48 -22.07 -1.31
N VAL A 253 -34.67 -20.99 -2.06
CA VAL A 253 -34.32 -19.64 -1.63
C VAL A 253 -35.24 -19.19 -0.46
N SER A 254 -36.53 -19.49 -0.51
CA SER A 254 -37.47 -19.25 0.60
C SER A 254 -37.06 -19.98 1.87
N ASP A 255 -36.76 -21.27 1.76
CA ASP A 255 -36.33 -22.09 2.91
C ASP A 255 -35.04 -21.51 3.56
N ILE A 256 -34.15 -20.93 2.76
CA ILE A 256 -32.95 -20.23 3.25
C ILE A 256 -33.32 -18.94 4.00
N PHE A 257 -34.16 -18.07 3.41
CA PHE A 257 -34.57 -16.85 4.10
C PHE A 257 -35.37 -17.14 5.38
N ASP A 258 -36.22 -18.16 5.37
CA ASP A 258 -36.93 -18.63 6.56
C ASP A 258 -35.95 -19.11 7.65
N SER A 259 -34.91 -19.84 7.28
CA SER A 259 -33.88 -20.29 8.22
C SER A 259 -33.12 -19.13 8.88
N LEU A 260 -32.92 -18.05 8.14
CA LEU A 260 -32.31 -16.80 8.60
C LEU A 260 -33.27 -15.89 9.36
N CYS A 261 -34.54 -16.29 9.49
CA CYS A 261 -35.61 -15.50 10.08
C CYS A 261 -35.84 -14.14 9.36
N PHE A 262 -35.63 -14.09 8.05
CA PHE A 262 -35.93 -12.91 7.25
C PHE A 262 -37.42 -12.82 6.97
N GLU A 263 -38.00 -11.66 7.15
CA GLU A 263 -39.35 -11.35 6.72
C GLU A 263 -39.31 -10.93 5.25
N TYR A 264 -40.14 -11.54 4.39
CA TYR A 264 -40.18 -11.17 2.97
C TYR A 264 -41.56 -11.35 2.39
N THR A 265 -41.82 -10.65 1.29
CA THR A 265 -42.93 -10.92 0.38
C THR A 265 -42.40 -11.49 -0.91
N LEU A 266 -43.20 -12.36 -1.54
CA LEU A 266 -42.86 -13.02 -2.80
C LEU A 266 -43.96 -12.74 -3.83
N GLU A 267 -43.59 -12.12 -4.93
CA GLU A 267 -44.46 -11.90 -6.10
C GLU A 267 -43.79 -12.55 -7.32
N ASP A 268 -44.37 -13.63 -7.83
CA ASP A 268 -43.79 -14.51 -8.86
C ASP A 268 -42.40 -15.06 -8.40
N GLU A 269 -41.31 -14.49 -8.90
CA GLU A 269 -39.94 -14.85 -8.59
C GLU A 269 -39.15 -13.69 -7.92
N LEU A 270 -39.83 -12.60 -7.59
CA LEU A 270 -39.25 -11.41 -6.93
C LEU A 270 -39.45 -11.48 -5.43
N PHE A 271 -38.39 -11.55 -4.70
CA PHE A 271 -38.37 -11.43 -3.24
C PHE A 271 -38.18 -9.96 -2.83
N THR A 272 -39.02 -9.46 -1.95
CA THR A 272 -38.85 -8.18 -1.25
C THR A 272 -38.60 -8.48 0.21
N VAL A 273 -37.31 -8.46 0.60
CA VAL A 273 -36.86 -8.81 1.96
C VAL A 273 -36.89 -7.57 2.84
N THR A 274 -37.59 -7.64 3.96
CA THR A 274 -37.52 -6.63 5.02
C THR A 274 -36.31 -6.96 5.90
N VAL A 275 -35.27 -6.15 5.79
CA VAL A 275 -33.98 -6.40 6.46
C VAL A 275 -34.18 -6.34 7.98
N PRO A 276 -33.75 -7.37 8.73
CA PRO A 276 -33.74 -7.31 10.20
C PRO A 276 -32.86 -6.16 10.69
N THR A 277 -33.28 -5.46 11.72
CA THR A 277 -32.62 -4.25 12.22
C THR A 277 -31.20 -4.49 12.75
N TYR A 278 -30.89 -5.72 13.14
CA TYR A 278 -29.54 -6.13 13.54
C TYR A 278 -28.61 -6.48 12.37
N ARG A 279 -29.13 -6.52 11.11
CA ARG A 279 -28.37 -6.81 9.87
C ARG A 279 -28.07 -5.52 9.10
N ASN A 280 -27.24 -4.65 9.70
CA ASN A 280 -26.83 -3.39 9.08
C ASN A 280 -25.95 -3.58 7.84
N ASP A 281 -25.42 -4.77 7.63
CA ASP A 281 -24.60 -5.20 6.51
C ASP A 281 -25.42 -5.41 5.22
N ILE A 282 -26.69 -5.76 5.32
CA ILE A 282 -27.55 -6.00 4.14
C ILE A 282 -28.05 -4.67 3.58
N THR A 283 -27.49 -4.29 2.43
CA THR A 283 -27.75 -2.98 1.82
C THR A 283 -28.21 -3.05 0.38
N MET A 284 -27.89 -4.12 -0.34
CA MET A 284 -28.17 -4.33 -1.76
C MET A 284 -28.48 -5.80 -2.08
N ASP A 285 -28.89 -6.07 -3.30
CA ASP A 285 -29.21 -7.43 -3.79
C ASP A 285 -28.06 -8.42 -3.65
N ALA A 286 -26.83 -7.97 -3.86
CA ALA A 286 -25.65 -8.83 -3.73
C ALA A 286 -25.47 -9.37 -2.30
N ASP A 287 -25.87 -8.60 -1.28
CA ASP A 287 -25.78 -9.06 0.12
C ASP A 287 -26.78 -10.20 0.37
N LEU A 288 -27.97 -10.16 -0.27
CA LEU A 288 -28.93 -11.28 -0.20
C LEU A 288 -28.43 -12.51 -0.95
N VAL A 289 -27.71 -12.33 -2.08
CA VAL A 289 -27.05 -13.45 -2.78
C VAL A 289 -26.00 -14.10 -1.91
N GLU A 290 -25.21 -13.31 -1.15
CA GLU A 290 -24.25 -13.83 -0.19
C GLU A 290 -24.94 -14.69 0.88
N GLU A 291 -26.06 -14.20 1.43
CA GLU A 291 -26.85 -14.95 2.41
C GLU A 291 -27.33 -16.32 1.86
N VAL A 292 -27.81 -16.31 0.61
CA VAL A 292 -28.19 -17.56 -0.06
C VAL A 292 -26.98 -18.47 -0.25
N ALA A 293 -25.87 -17.94 -0.75
CA ALA A 293 -24.65 -18.72 -1.04
C ALA A 293 -24.07 -19.38 0.21
N ARG A 294 -23.99 -18.64 1.34
CA ARG A 294 -23.38 -19.14 2.57
C ARG A 294 -24.22 -20.23 3.26
N ILE A 295 -25.57 -20.14 3.20
CA ILE A 295 -26.46 -21.16 3.77
C ILE A 295 -26.58 -22.36 2.82
N TYR A 296 -26.66 -22.14 1.51
CA TYR A 296 -26.61 -23.23 0.51
C TYR A 296 -25.30 -24.00 0.58
N GLY A 297 -24.21 -23.34 0.94
CA GLY A 297 -22.85 -23.86 1.07
C GLY A 297 -22.00 -23.61 -0.17
N TYR A 298 -20.88 -22.95 0.00
CA TYR A 298 -19.93 -22.63 -1.10
C TYR A 298 -19.41 -23.88 -1.82
N ASP A 299 -19.29 -25.02 -1.12
CA ASP A 299 -18.85 -26.28 -1.71
C ASP A 299 -19.86 -26.84 -2.72
N ASN A 300 -21.12 -26.41 -2.65
CA ASN A 300 -22.18 -26.80 -3.59
C ASN A 300 -22.25 -25.90 -4.85
N LEU A 301 -21.49 -24.79 -4.86
CA LEU A 301 -21.48 -23.90 -6.03
C LEU A 301 -20.70 -24.54 -7.19
N PRO A 302 -21.25 -24.51 -8.42
CA PRO A 302 -20.57 -25.10 -9.57
C PRO A 302 -19.34 -24.28 -9.96
N THR A 303 -18.23 -24.96 -10.24
CA THR A 303 -17.07 -24.34 -10.86
C THR A 303 -17.32 -24.19 -12.35
N THR A 304 -17.44 -22.96 -12.83
CA THR A 304 -17.67 -22.65 -14.24
C THR A 304 -16.50 -21.87 -14.84
N LEU A 305 -16.25 -22.06 -16.12
CA LEU A 305 -15.31 -21.22 -16.85
C LEU A 305 -16.03 -19.98 -17.39
N PRO A 306 -15.41 -18.81 -17.38
CA PRO A 306 -16.01 -17.62 -17.97
C PRO A 306 -16.19 -17.81 -19.47
N VAL A 307 -17.35 -17.40 -20.00
CA VAL A 307 -17.59 -17.34 -21.44
C VAL A 307 -16.98 -16.05 -21.97
N MET A 308 -15.95 -16.16 -22.79
CA MET A 308 -15.23 -15.03 -23.36
C MET A 308 -14.84 -15.31 -24.81
N ASN A 309 -14.75 -14.27 -25.61
CA ASN A 309 -14.21 -14.38 -26.95
C ASN A 309 -12.74 -14.80 -26.87
N MET A 310 -12.37 -15.84 -27.59
CA MET A 310 -10.97 -16.23 -27.72
C MET A 310 -10.23 -15.15 -28.51
N THR A 311 -9.17 -14.62 -27.94
CA THR A 311 -8.23 -13.71 -28.60
C THR A 311 -6.83 -14.26 -28.47
N ASP A 312 -6.00 -14.04 -29.48
CA ASP A 312 -4.59 -14.40 -29.39
C ASP A 312 -3.92 -13.60 -28.27
N GLY A 313 -3.27 -14.32 -27.37
CA GLY A 313 -2.50 -13.72 -26.27
C GLY A 313 -1.18 -13.14 -26.79
N VAL A 314 -1.21 -11.93 -27.32
CA VAL A 314 -0.01 -11.24 -27.81
C VAL A 314 0.42 -10.13 -26.86
N LEU A 315 1.74 -9.97 -26.70
CA LEU A 315 2.30 -8.85 -25.95
C LEU A 315 2.15 -7.55 -26.74
N THR A 316 1.87 -6.47 -26.04
CA THR A 316 2.00 -5.14 -26.64
C THR A 316 3.45 -4.87 -27.04
N PRO A 317 3.72 -3.96 -28.01
CA PRO A 317 5.09 -3.59 -28.37
C PRO A 317 5.94 -3.13 -27.19
N LYS A 318 5.34 -2.46 -26.21
CA LYS A 318 6.02 -2.05 -24.96
C LYS A 318 6.41 -3.28 -24.15
N GLN A 319 5.47 -4.17 -23.85
CA GLN A 319 5.72 -5.40 -23.08
C GLN A 319 6.78 -6.29 -23.75
N SER A 320 6.73 -6.46 -25.09
CA SER A 320 7.73 -7.22 -25.83
C SER A 320 9.14 -6.65 -25.69
N LYS A 321 9.27 -5.31 -25.74
CA LYS A 321 10.57 -4.65 -25.55
C LYS A 321 11.06 -4.74 -24.10
N GLU A 322 10.19 -4.57 -23.12
CA GLU A 322 10.53 -4.74 -21.70
C GLU A 322 10.97 -6.18 -21.41
N GLN A 323 10.29 -7.16 -21.98
CA GLN A 323 10.70 -8.57 -21.85
C GLN A 323 12.06 -8.83 -22.52
N LEU A 324 12.30 -8.23 -23.70
CA LEU A 324 13.61 -8.31 -24.36
C LEU A 324 14.72 -7.71 -23.49
N ILE A 325 14.46 -6.58 -22.83
CA ILE A 325 15.42 -5.95 -21.89
C ILE A 325 15.72 -6.90 -20.74
N ARG A 326 14.68 -7.46 -20.08
CA ARG A 326 14.86 -8.42 -18.99
C ARG A 326 15.72 -9.61 -19.39
N HIS A 327 15.35 -10.27 -20.46
CA HIS A 327 16.10 -11.42 -20.96
C HIS A 327 17.56 -11.04 -21.29
N THR A 328 17.76 -9.89 -21.93
CA THR A 328 19.13 -9.43 -22.26
C THR A 328 19.98 -9.23 -21.01
N LEU A 329 19.45 -8.61 -19.96
CA LEU A 329 20.19 -8.36 -18.72
C LEU A 329 20.44 -9.67 -17.94
N VAL A 330 19.48 -10.59 -17.93
CA VAL A 330 19.65 -11.92 -17.35
C VAL A 330 20.73 -12.70 -18.11
N ASP A 331 20.73 -12.67 -19.44
CA ASP A 331 21.76 -13.30 -20.29
C ASP A 331 23.17 -12.70 -20.04
N LEU A 332 23.22 -11.44 -19.63
CA LEU A 332 24.45 -10.75 -19.21
C LEU A 332 24.83 -11.03 -17.75
N GLY A 333 24.13 -11.92 -17.05
CA GLY A 333 24.47 -12.35 -15.71
C GLY A 333 23.96 -11.45 -14.57
N LEU A 334 22.96 -10.58 -14.84
CA LEU A 334 22.34 -9.77 -13.81
C LEU A 334 21.07 -10.44 -13.27
N HIS A 335 20.72 -10.12 -12.03
CA HIS A 335 19.51 -10.57 -11.36
C HIS A 335 18.49 -9.44 -11.27
N GLU A 336 17.23 -9.71 -11.65
CA GLU A 336 16.15 -8.74 -11.45
C GLU A 336 15.80 -8.66 -9.96
N THR A 337 15.63 -7.45 -9.47
CA THR A 337 15.17 -7.19 -8.10
C THR A 337 13.92 -6.32 -8.12
N LEU A 338 13.12 -6.42 -7.07
CA LEU A 338 11.93 -5.61 -6.84
C LEU A 338 12.11 -4.88 -5.51
N THR A 339 12.14 -3.57 -5.57
CA THR A 339 12.31 -2.72 -4.39
C THR A 339 11.05 -1.91 -4.09
N TYR A 340 11.00 -1.31 -2.89
CA TYR A 340 9.85 -0.52 -2.50
C TYR A 340 9.75 0.79 -3.30
N THR A 341 8.52 1.14 -3.69
CA THR A 341 8.21 2.41 -4.34
C THR A 341 8.41 3.61 -3.42
N LEU A 342 8.24 3.40 -2.11
CA LEU A 342 8.39 4.46 -1.12
C LEU A 342 9.79 4.48 -0.53
N THR A 343 10.33 5.68 -0.36
CA THR A 343 11.61 5.99 0.25
C THR A 343 11.45 7.11 1.30
N SER A 344 12.53 7.50 1.97
CA SER A 344 12.52 8.61 2.92
C SER A 344 12.56 9.97 2.20
N GLU A 345 12.01 11.00 2.82
CA GLU A 345 12.16 12.39 2.34
C GLU A 345 13.62 12.84 2.30
N ALA A 346 14.48 12.29 3.16
CA ALA A 346 15.90 12.62 3.19
C ALA A 346 16.64 12.16 1.93
N THR A 347 16.24 11.04 1.35
CA THR A 347 16.94 10.41 0.21
C THR A 347 16.20 10.50 -1.12
N VAL A 348 14.93 10.92 -1.13
CA VAL A 348 14.09 10.95 -2.34
C VAL A 348 14.67 11.76 -3.49
N ASN A 349 15.48 12.76 -3.21
CA ASN A 349 16.10 13.63 -4.21
C ASN A 349 17.51 13.20 -4.61
N GLU A 350 18.05 12.12 -4.04
CA GLU A 350 19.33 11.57 -4.44
C GLU A 350 19.23 10.85 -5.79
N PHE A 351 20.27 10.94 -6.61
CA PHE A 351 20.35 10.35 -7.95
C PHE A 351 19.21 10.80 -8.88
N ASN A 352 18.53 11.90 -8.55
CA ASN A 352 17.40 12.39 -9.33
C ASN A 352 17.86 13.15 -10.58
N LEU A 353 17.70 12.52 -11.75
CA LEU A 353 18.09 13.07 -13.04
C LEU A 353 16.92 13.36 -14.00
N PHE A 354 15.76 12.77 -13.73
CA PHE A 354 14.62 12.79 -14.65
C PHE A 354 13.42 13.59 -14.15
N HIS A 355 13.43 14.01 -12.88
CA HIS A 355 12.34 14.72 -12.23
C HIS A 355 12.78 16.01 -11.60
N SER A 356 11.85 16.97 -11.47
CA SER A 356 12.11 18.20 -10.72
C SER A 356 12.38 17.90 -9.25
N LEU A 357 13.35 18.59 -8.66
CA LEU A 357 13.62 18.49 -7.22
C LEU A 357 12.47 19.04 -6.36
N ASP A 358 11.67 19.95 -6.92
CA ASP A 358 10.61 20.64 -6.20
C ASP A 358 9.34 19.79 -6.04
N ASN A 359 9.14 18.79 -6.93
CA ASN A 359 7.94 17.96 -6.96
C ASN A 359 8.18 16.59 -6.33
N THR A 360 7.86 16.47 -5.05
CA THR A 360 7.91 15.21 -4.32
C THR A 360 6.52 14.78 -3.92
N VAL A 361 6.12 13.57 -4.35
CA VAL A 361 4.87 12.95 -3.94
C VAL A 361 5.06 12.35 -2.55
N LYS A 362 4.35 12.87 -1.55
CA LYS A 362 4.43 12.45 -0.16
C LYS A 362 3.15 11.79 0.32
N LEU A 363 3.27 10.84 1.23
CA LEU A 363 2.12 10.30 1.93
C LEU A 363 1.64 11.28 3.00
N MET A 364 0.32 11.43 3.14
CA MET A 364 -0.27 12.28 4.19
C MET A 364 -0.06 11.71 5.60
N SER A 365 -0.05 10.38 5.73
CA SER A 365 0.15 9.68 6.99
C SER A 365 1.00 8.44 6.75
N PRO A 366 2.34 8.57 6.69
CA PRO A 366 3.23 7.43 6.50
C PRO A 366 3.29 6.56 7.75
N LEU A 367 3.50 5.25 7.57
CA LEU A 367 3.73 4.31 8.67
C LEU A 367 5.09 4.51 9.35
N GLY A 368 6.07 5.08 8.62
CA GLY A 368 7.41 5.38 9.11
C GLY A 368 8.10 6.39 8.20
N GLU A 369 9.10 7.12 8.72
CA GLU A 369 9.84 8.14 7.97
C GLU A 369 10.61 7.57 6.77
N GLU A 370 11.06 6.32 6.87
CA GLU A 370 11.80 5.63 5.83
C GLU A 370 10.97 5.33 4.57
N ARG A 371 9.63 5.47 4.65
CA ARG A 371 8.67 5.21 3.56
C ARG A 371 7.62 6.30 3.46
N SER A 372 8.05 7.55 3.45
CA SER A 372 7.19 8.73 3.47
C SER A 372 6.98 9.40 2.10
N ALA A 373 7.85 9.11 1.12
CA ALA A 373 7.81 9.73 -0.18
C ALA A 373 7.99 8.73 -1.33
N ALA A 374 7.35 8.98 -2.48
CA ALA A 374 7.51 8.17 -3.67
C ALA A 374 8.89 8.44 -4.32
N ARG A 375 9.61 7.38 -4.70
CA ARG A 375 10.96 7.43 -5.27
C ARG A 375 11.02 8.19 -6.59
N LYS A 376 12.07 8.99 -6.79
CA LYS A 376 12.40 9.70 -8.05
C LYS A 376 13.53 9.01 -8.83
N SER A 377 14.25 8.08 -8.22
CA SER A 377 15.30 7.24 -8.82
C SER A 377 15.22 5.84 -8.23
N LEU A 378 15.66 4.85 -9.00
CA LEU A 378 15.78 3.46 -8.56
C LEU A 378 17.14 3.18 -7.89
N ILE A 379 18.16 4.01 -8.16
CA ILE A 379 19.53 3.77 -7.72
C ILE A 379 19.63 3.64 -6.21
N GLY A 380 19.02 4.55 -5.43
CA GLY A 380 19.05 4.51 -3.97
C GLY A 380 18.54 3.17 -3.39
N SER A 381 17.46 2.64 -3.96
CA SER A 381 16.89 1.35 -3.55
C SER A 381 17.79 0.18 -3.93
N LEU A 382 18.45 0.23 -5.09
CA LEU A 382 19.44 -0.79 -5.49
C LEU A 382 20.68 -0.77 -4.58
N LEU A 383 21.14 0.42 -4.16
CA LEU A 383 22.23 0.53 -3.20
C LEU A 383 21.89 -0.09 -1.84
N GLN A 384 20.65 0.11 -1.36
CA GLN A 384 20.15 -0.57 -0.15
C GLN A 384 20.13 -2.09 -0.32
N THR A 385 19.78 -2.59 -1.50
CA THR A 385 19.82 -4.03 -1.81
C THR A 385 21.24 -4.56 -1.81
N ILE A 386 22.20 -3.81 -2.36
CA ILE A 386 23.64 -4.17 -2.32
C ILE A 386 24.15 -4.19 -0.88
N HIS A 387 23.82 -3.17 -0.07
CA HIS A 387 24.15 -3.13 1.35
C HIS A 387 23.64 -4.37 2.08
N TYR A 388 22.37 -4.71 1.89
CA TYR A 388 21.74 -5.90 2.48
C TYR A 388 22.51 -7.18 2.12
N ASN A 389 22.84 -7.37 0.84
CA ASN A 389 23.61 -8.51 0.37
C ASN A 389 25.02 -8.56 0.97
N ASN A 390 25.71 -7.41 1.03
CA ASN A 390 27.03 -7.31 1.64
C ASN A 390 27.02 -7.70 3.12
N ALA A 391 26.00 -7.27 3.87
CA ALA A 391 25.81 -7.65 5.27
C ALA A 391 25.59 -9.16 5.45
N HIS A 392 25.05 -9.83 4.42
CA HIS A 392 24.86 -11.28 4.38
C HIS A 392 26.00 -12.04 3.66
N SER A 393 27.19 -11.44 3.58
CA SER A 393 28.40 -12.03 3.00
C SER A 393 28.37 -12.28 1.49
N ASN A 394 27.36 -11.78 0.78
CA ASN A 394 27.32 -11.80 -0.69
C ASN A 394 27.88 -10.47 -1.23
N LYS A 395 29.15 -10.48 -1.66
CA LYS A 395 29.87 -9.26 -2.07
C LYS A 395 29.81 -8.99 -3.58
N ASP A 396 29.56 -10.03 -4.37
CA ASP A 396 29.50 -9.95 -5.82
C ASP A 396 28.02 -9.81 -6.22
N VAL A 397 27.56 -8.55 -6.37
CA VAL A 397 26.13 -8.23 -6.57
C VAL A 397 25.93 -7.54 -7.90
N ASN A 398 25.26 -8.20 -8.83
CA ASN A 398 24.94 -7.70 -10.16
C ASN A 398 23.42 -7.72 -10.33
N ILE A 399 22.76 -6.58 -10.18
CA ILE A 399 21.30 -6.48 -10.13
C ILE A 399 20.77 -5.40 -11.07
N PHE A 400 19.50 -5.56 -11.44
CA PHE A 400 18.75 -4.53 -12.16
C PHE A 400 17.28 -4.50 -11.70
N GLU A 401 16.62 -3.40 -11.95
CA GLU A 401 15.18 -3.22 -11.73
C GLU A 401 14.55 -2.44 -12.86
N ILE A 402 13.39 -2.90 -13.35
CA ILE A 402 12.52 -2.13 -14.24
C ILE A 402 11.29 -1.74 -13.43
N ALA A 403 11.15 -0.45 -13.15
CA ALA A 403 10.05 0.04 -12.34
C ALA A 403 9.77 1.54 -12.59
N ASN A 404 8.71 2.02 -11.97
CA ASN A 404 8.31 3.42 -12.12
C ASN A 404 8.91 4.30 -11.02
N THR A 405 9.19 5.54 -11.41
CA THR A 405 9.56 6.66 -10.55
C THR A 405 8.48 7.74 -10.67
N TYR A 406 8.34 8.58 -9.66
CA TYR A 406 7.17 9.42 -9.49
C TYR A 406 7.52 10.88 -9.16
N SER A 407 6.85 11.79 -9.87
CA SER A 407 6.74 13.21 -9.55
C SER A 407 5.37 13.68 -10.05
N ASP A 408 5.28 14.76 -10.82
CA ASP A 408 4.04 15.14 -11.55
C ASP A 408 3.64 14.12 -12.60
N LYS A 409 4.58 13.29 -13.03
CA LYS A 409 4.39 12.21 -14.00
C LYS A 409 5.03 10.93 -13.49
N GLU A 410 4.42 9.84 -13.86
CA GLU A 410 4.97 8.50 -13.71
C GLU A 410 5.90 8.19 -14.89
N VAL A 411 7.13 7.78 -14.60
CA VAL A 411 8.15 7.46 -15.61
C VAL A 411 8.65 6.05 -15.38
N SER A 412 8.60 5.21 -16.40
CA SER A 412 9.20 3.87 -16.36
C SER A 412 10.71 3.98 -16.59
N ASN A 413 11.48 3.48 -15.64
CA ASN A 413 12.94 3.47 -15.65
C ASN A 413 13.49 2.04 -15.58
N LEU A 414 14.70 1.87 -16.10
CA LEU A 414 15.57 0.74 -15.83
C LEU A 414 16.77 1.24 -15.04
N ALA A 415 17.06 0.64 -13.91
CA ALA A 415 18.34 0.83 -13.23
C ALA A 415 19.14 -0.47 -13.16
N ILE A 416 20.45 -0.32 -13.27
CA ILE A 416 21.45 -1.38 -13.13
C ILE A 416 22.40 -0.97 -12.00
N ALA A 417 22.76 -1.89 -11.13
CA ALA A 417 23.78 -1.67 -10.11
C ALA A 417 24.66 -2.91 -9.97
N VAL A 418 25.98 -2.72 -10.02
CA VAL A 418 26.96 -3.79 -9.91
C VAL A 418 28.05 -3.43 -8.91
N SER A 419 28.43 -4.39 -8.09
CA SER A 419 29.46 -4.26 -7.06
C SER A 419 30.21 -5.58 -6.88
N GLY A 420 31.49 -5.52 -6.55
CA GLY A 420 32.35 -6.70 -6.36
C GLY A 420 32.98 -7.19 -7.65
N ASP A 421 32.99 -8.49 -7.87
CA ASP A 421 33.56 -9.13 -9.05
C ASP A 421 32.47 -9.56 -10.03
N TYR A 422 32.58 -9.19 -11.30
CA TYR A 422 31.68 -9.66 -12.36
C TYR A 422 32.03 -11.09 -12.80
N VAL A 423 33.33 -11.40 -12.88
CA VAL A 423 33.81 -12.74 -13.13
C VAL A 423 34.64 -13.18 -11.92
N ASN A 424 34.17 -14.25 -11.28
CA ASN A 424 34.89 -14.87 -10.17
C ASN A 424 34.89 -16.39 -10.34
N VAL A 425 35.88 -16.92 -11.04
CA VAL A 425 36.01 -18.36 -11.35
C VAL A 425 37.30 -18.88 -10.74
N PRO A 426 37.28 -19.24 -9.44
CA PRO A 426 38.52 -19.59 -8.67
C PRO A 426 39.34 -20.72 -9.29
N TRP A 427 38.67 -21.76 -9.83
CA TRP A 427 39.35 -22.90 -10.43
C TRP A 427 40.08 -22.57 -11.75
N MET A 428 39.71 -21.46 -12.41
CA MET A 428 40.42 -20.95 -13.59
C MET A 428 41.39 -19.82 -13.25
N GLY A 429 41.45 -19.38 -12.01
CA GLY A 429 42.20 -18.20 -11.59
C GLY A 429 41.73 -16.91 -12.24
N LYS A 430 40.50 -16.88 -12.74
CA LYS A 430 39.92 -15.68 -13.38
C LYS A 430 39.12 -14.87 -12.38
N LYS A 431 39.48 -13.59 -12.29
CA LYS A 431 38.82 -12.63 -11.46
C LYS A 431 38.83 -11.27 -12.19
N GLU A 432 37.60 -10.72 -12.43
CA GLU A 432 37.42 -9.43 -13.08
C GLU A 432 36.48 -8.61 -12.24
N ALA A 433 36.95 -7.53 -11.65
CA ALA A 433 36.19 -6.61 -10.87
C ALA A 433 35.25 -5.79 -11.78
N VAL A 434 34.11 -5.36 -11.22
CA VAL A 434 33.18 -4.44 -11.92
C VAL A 434 33.83 -3.08 -12.16
N ASP A 435 33.55 -2.48 -13.29
CA ASP A 435 34.03 -1.15 -13.63
C ASP A 435 33.00 -0.33 -14.45
N PHE A 436 33.38 0.89 -14.82
CA PHE A 436 32.57 1.78 -15.64
C PHE A 436 32.29 1.17 -17.03
N TYR A 437 33.29 0.54 -17.64
CA TYR A 437 33.18 0.01 -19.00
C TYR A 437 32.29 -1.22 -19.06
N LEU A 438 32.25 -2.02 -18.01
CA LEU A 438 31.31 -3.15 -17.90
C LEU A 438 29.86 -2.66 -17.99
N VAL A 439 29.48 -1.67 -17.17
CA VAL A 439 28.11 -1.15 -17.17
C VAL A 439 27.79 -0.42 -18.48
N LYS A 440 28.78 0.28 -19.06
CA LYS A 440 28.66 0.87 -20.39
C LYS A 440 28.37 -0.20 -21.45
N GLY A 441 29.06 -1.33 -21.40
CA GLY A 441 28.85 -2.48 -22.28
C GLY A 441 27.43 -3.07 -22.16
N PHE A 442 26.87 -3.13 -20.94
CA PHE A 442 25.46 -3.54 -20.73
C PHE A 442 24.48 -2.59 -21.44
N VAL A 443 24.67 -1.28 -21.26
CA VAL A 443 23.81 -0.26 -21.90
C VAL A 443 23.93 -0.33 -23.42
N GLU A 444 25.13 -0.42 -23.97
CA GLU A 444 25.36 -0.52 -25.42
C GLU A 444 24.77 -1.81 -25.99
N THR A 445 24.87 -2.93 -25.26
CA THR A 445 24.25 -4.20 -25.66
C THR A 445 22.71 -4.09 -25.68
N LEU A 446 22.11 -3.45 -24.68
CA LEU A 446 20.68 -3.18 -24.66
C LEU A 446 20.24 -2.32 -25.84
N PHE A 447 20.96 -1.24 -26.14
CA PHE A 447 20.64 -0.38 -27.27
C PHE A 447 20.74 -1.15 -28.61
N LYS A 448 21.77 -1.97 -28.76
CA LYS A 448 21.91 -2.83 -29.93
C LYS A 448 20.75 -3.84 -30.07
N LYS A 449 20.32 -4.47 -28.98
CA LYS A 449 19.16 -5.38 -28.96
C LYS A 449 17.84 -4.64 -29.27
N LEU A 450 17.69 -3.41 -28.81
CA LEU A 450 16.55 -2.53 -29.14
C LEU A 450 16.64 -1.89 -30.55
N CYS A 451 17.64 -2.26 -31.36
CA CYS A 451 17.90 -1.70 -32.68
C CYS A 451 18.12 -0.18 -32.68
N ILE A 452 18.78 0.35 -31.62
CA ILE A 452 19.20 1.74 -31.52
C ILE A 452 20.65 1.82 -32.02
N GLU A 453 20.85 2.53 -33.14
CA GLU A 453 22.16 2.69 -33.75
C GLU A 453 23.09 3.57 -32.87
N GLU A 454 24.41 3.26 -32.84
CA GLU A 454 25.42 4.01 -32.09
C GLU A 454 25.44 5.52 -32.42
N SER A 455 25.06 5.88 -33.63
CA SER A 455 24.98 7.30 -34.06
C SER A 455 23.86 8.09 -33.40
N ARG A 456 22.94 7.42 -32.72
CA ARG A 456 21.75 8.03 -32.09
C ARG A 456 21.93 8.42 -30.64
N TYR A 457 23.00 7.99 -29.99
CA TYR A 457 23.30 8.32 -28.60
C TYR A 457 24.75 8.75 -28.41
N THR A 458 24.99 9.51 -27.36
CA THR A 458 26.32 9.96 -26.94
C THR A 458 26.44 9.84 -25.44
N PHE A 459 27.70 9.62 -24.97
CA PHE A 459 28.05 9.72 -23.55
C PHE A 459 28.72 11.07 -23.34
N GLU A 460 28.17 11.90 -22.47
CA GLU A 460 28.73 13.21 -22.12
C GLU A 460 29.06 13.24 -20.62
N LYS A 461 30.17 13.90 -20.27
CA LYS A 461 30.63 13.96 -18.86
C LYS A 461 29.59 14.65 -17.97
N VAL A 462 29.33 14.10 -16.80
CA VAL A 462 28.52 14.74 -15.75
C VAL A 462 29.30 15.93 -15.17
N GLU A 463 28.60 16.98 -14.74
CA GLU A 463 29.20 18.16 -14.12
C GLU A 463 30.01 17.77 -12.87
N ALA A 464 31.14 18.45 -12.66
CA ALA A 464 32.09 18.10 -11.60
C ALA A 464 31.59 18.35 -10.17
N ASP A 465 30.54 19.14 -10.01
CA ASP A 465 29.89 19.47 -8.74
C ASP A 465 28.74 18.51 -8.36
N ASN A 466 28.44 17.52 -9.22
CA ASN A 466 27.48 16.48 -8.90
C ASN A 466 27.97 15.67 -7.70
N LYS A 467 27.12 15.53 -6.68
CA LYS A 467 27.46 14.85 -5.41
C LYS A 467 27.06 13.38 -5.35
N ASP A 468 26.33 12.89 -6.35
CA ASP A 468 25.80 11.52 -6.37
C ASP A 468 26.73 10.57 -7.14
N PHE A 469 27.47 11.10 -8.14
CA PHE A 469 28.36 10.33 -8.99
C PHE A 469 29.82 10.77 -8.88
N HIS A 470 30.74 9.84 -9.13
CA HIS A 470 32.16 10.13 -9.15
C HIS A 470 32.52 11.12 -10.28
N PRO A 471 33.21 12.24 -10.01
CA PRO A 471 33.40 13.32 -10.97
C PRO A 471 34.22 12.97 -12.21
N GLY A 472 35.03 11.91 -12.14
CA GLY A 472 35.86 11.44 -13.25
C GLY A 472 35.38 10.14 -13.90
N ARG A 473 34.33 9.49 -13.36
CA ARG A 473 33.86 8.18 -13.81
C ARG A 473 32.34 8.15 -13.93
N SER A 474 31.79 9.18 -14.58
CA SER A 474 30.34 9.29 -14.81
C SER A 474 30.02 10.00 -16.11
N GLY A 475 28.90 9.70 -16.70
CA GLY A 475 28.45 10.27 -17.95
C GLY A 475 26.93 10.27 -18.10
N TYR A 476 26.39 11.34 -18.68
CA TYR A 476 25.02 11.33 -19.17
C TYR A 476 24.94 10.55 -20.47
N ILE A 477 23.83 9.86 -20.64
CA ILE A 477 23.47 9.23 -21.91
C ILE A 477 22.44 10.13 -22.58
N LYS A 478 22.82 10.68 -23.74
CA LYS A 478 21.97 11.58 -24.50
C LYS A 478 21.53 10.97 -25.82
N MET A 479 20.28 11.23 -26.19
CA MET A 479 19.73 10.95 -27.51
C MET A 479 19.26 12.26 -28.13
N GLY A 480 20.04 12.76 -29.08
CA GLY A 480 19.88 14.12 -29.59
C GLY A 480 20.19 15.16 -28.52
N LYS A 481 19.18 15.95 -28.11
CA LYS A 481 19.31 16.95 -27.04
C LYS A 481 18.82 16.45 -25.67
N GLU A 482 18.16 15.33 -25.63
CA GLU A 482 17.50 14.80 -24.43
C GLU A 482 18.46 13.89 -23.64
N ILE A 483 18.51 14.07 -22.33
CA ILE A 483 19.18 13.14 -21.41
C ILE A 483 18.20 11.99 -21.16
N VAL A 484 18.58 10.78 -21.60
CA VAL A 484 17.77 9.57 -21.44
C VAL A 484 18.35 8.62 -20.39
N GLY A 485 19.49 8.96 -19.81
CA GLY A 485 20.10 8.13 -18.78
C GLY A 485 21.36 8.74 -18.20
N VAL A 486 21.83 8.06 -17.15
CA VAL A 486 23.13 8.29 -16.53
C VAL A 486 23.82 6.97 -16.31
N ILE A 487 25.15 7.00 -16.34
CA ILE A 487 26.01 5.88 -16.02
C ILE A 487 27.19 6.40 -15.21
N GLY A 488 27.64 5.65 -14.21
CA GLY A 488 28.82 6.03 -13.46
C GLY A 488 29.11 5.22 -12.22
N GLN A 489 30.26 5.51 -11.63
CA GLN A 489 30.57 5.07 -10.27
C GLN A 489 29.79 5.96 -9.30
N VAL A 490 29.20 5.35 -8.26
CA VAL A 490 28.60 6.08 -7.14
C VAL A 490 29.68 6.93 -6.46
N HIS A 491 29.35 8.17 -6.08
CA HIS A 491 30.31 9.06 -5.41
C HIS A 491 30.81 8.40 -4.12
N PRO A 492 32.12 8.44 -3.80
CA PRO A 492 32.69 7.77 -2.61
C PRO A 492 31.98 8.14 -1.29
N ALA A 493 31.57 9.41 -1.13
CA ALA A 493 30.83 9.84 0.05
C ALA A 493 29.43 9.21 0.13
N LYS A 494 28.77 8.99 -0.99
CA LYS A 494 27.48 8.28 -1.07
C LYS A 494 27.66 6.79 -0.83
N ALA A 495 28.66 6.18 -1.45
CA ALA A 495 28.98 4.77 -1.21
C ALA A 495 29.21 4.50 0.28
N LYS A 496 29.94 5.41 0.96
CA LYS A 496 30.12 5.34 2.43
C LYS A 496 28.80 5.51 3.20
N ALA A 497 27.93 6.42 2.78
CA ALA A 497 26.64 6.67 3.44
C ALA A 497 25.68 5.49 3.30
N TYR A 498 25.72 4.79 2.17
CA TYR A 498 24.95 3.54 1.92
C TYR A 498 25.67 2.27 2.39
N GLU A 499 26.89 2.40 2.95
CA GLU A 499 27.71 1.27 3.40
C GLU A 499 27.96 0.22 2.30
N VAL A 500 28.21 0.69 1.09
CA VAL A 500 28.53 -0.16 -0.05
C VAL A 500 29.97 0.05 -0.51
N ASN A 501 30.56 -0.96 -1.15
CA ASN A 501 31.87 -0.88 -1.81
C ASN A 501 31.77 -0.06 -3.10
N ASP A 502 32.87 -0.02 -3.89
CA ASP A 502 32.84 0.56 -5.21
C ASP A 502 31.70 -0.06 -6.03
N THR A 503 30.74 0.79 -6.36
CA THR A 503 29.51 0.39 -7.05
C THR A 503 29.35 1.22 -8.30
N TYR A 504 29.07 0.56 -9.41
CA TYR A 504 28.81 1.19 -10.69
C TYR A 504 27.33 1.02 -11.04
N VAL A 505 26.71 2.08 -11.51
CA VAL A 505 25.26 2.12 -11.77
C VAL A 505 24.97 2.73 -13.13
N ALA A 506 23.82 2.36 -13.68
CA ALA A 506 23.19 3.10 -14.78
C ALA A 506 21.69 3.22 -14.47
N GLU A 507 21.11 4.35 -14.83
CA GLU A 507 19.64 4.51 -14.85
C GLU A 507 19.20 5.09 -16.19
N LEU A 508 18.18 4.47 -16.80
CA LEU A 508 17.68 4.77 -18.14
C LEU A 508 16.19 5.09 -18.10
N ASN A 509 15.77 6.18 -18.72
CA ASN A 509 14.36 6.50 -18.93
C ASN A 509 13.77 5.62 -20.04
N LEU A 510 13.14 4.50 -19.64
CA LEU A 510 12.52 3.58 -20.59
C LEU A 510 11.31 4.20 -21.30
N THR A 511 10.58 5.09 -20.65
CA THR A 511 9.45 5.79 -21.28
C THR A 511 9.93 6.55 -22.53
N ALA A 512 11.03 7.28 -22.45
CA ALA A 512 11.62 8.00 -23.59
C ALA A 512 12.24 7.03 -24.61
N ILE A 513 13.02 6.05 -24.14
CA ILE A 513 13.74 5.11 -25.01
C ILE A 513 12.79 4.23 -25.82
N LEU A 514 11.74 3.68 -25.18
CA LEU A 514 10.79 2.80 -25.86
C LEU A 514 9.84 3.53 -26.82
N ALA A 515 9.68 4.85 -26.65
CA ALA A 515 8.95 5.71 -27.58
C ALA A 515 9.72 5.97 -28.89
N LEU A 516 11.03 5.70 -28.93
CA LEU A 516 11.84 5.93 -30.12
C LEU A 516 11.40 5.01 -31.27
N ARG A 517 11.28 5.59 -32.46
CA ARG A 517 11.14 4.81 -33.69
C ARG A 517 12.47 4.16 -34.02
N THR A 518 12.54 2.84 -33.93
CA THR A 518 13.70 2.05 -34.35
C THR A 518 13.41 1.36 -35.67
N ARG A 519 14.45 1.14 -36.47
CA ARG A 519 14.32 0.38 -37.73
C ARG A 519 14.40 -1.10 -37.41
N ALA A 520 13.56 -1.92 -38.04
CA ALA A 520 13.71 -3.36 -37.98
C ALA A 520 15.09 -3.80 -38.50
N LEU A 521 15.64 -4.84 -37.89
CA LEU A 521 16.85 -5.48 -38.39
C LEU A 521 16.65 -5.87 -39.87
N LYS A 522 17.55 -5.42 -40.70
CA LYS A 522 17.60 -5.80 -42.13
C LYS A 522 18.82 -6.68 -42.38
N PHE A 523 18.63 -7.76 -43.06
CA PHE A 523 19.73 -8.57 -43.52
C PHE A 523 20.65 -7.75 -44.43
N LYS A 524 21.96 -7.83 -44.16
CA LYS A 524 23.01 -7.31 -45.04
C LYS A 524 23.84 -8.49 -45.50
N ALA A 525 24.00 -8.61 -46.79
CA ALA A 525 24.86 -9.66 -47.37
C ALA A 525 26.30 -9.55 -46.80
N ILE A 526 26.92 -10.69 -46.59
CA ILE A 526 28.32 -10.76 -46.20
C ILE A 526 29.16 -10.18 -47.33
N PRO A 527 30.08 -9.21 -47.03
CA PRO A 527 30.95 -8.69 -48.05
C PRO A 527 31.80 -9.75 -48.73
N LEU A 528 31.84 -9.73 -50.05
CA LEU A 528 32.62 -10.69 -50.84
C LEU A 528 34.09 -10.38 -50.91
N TYR A 529 34.45 -9.12 -50.64
CA TYR A 529 35.83 -8.66 -50.73
C TYR A 529 36.49 -8.54 -49.36
N PRO A 530 37.81 -8.89 -49.21
CA PRO A 530 38.47 -8.90 -47.95
C PRO A 530 38.60 -7.49 -47.35
N ALA A 531 38.58 -7.46 -46.01
CA ALA A 531 38.90 -6.22 -45.26
C ALA A 531 40.40 -6.15 -44.99
N VAL A 532 40.90 -4.93 -44.80
CA VAL A 532 42.28 -4.65 -44.46
C VAL A 532 42.32 -3.88 -43.14
N SER A 533 43.13 -4.36 -42.20
CA SER A 533 43.34 -3.69 -40.90
C SER A 533 44.59 -2.79 -40.97
N ARG A 534 44.53 -1.63 -40.32
CA ARG A 534 45.66 -0.71 -40.08
C ARG A 534 45.50 -0.14 -38.66
N ASP A 535 46.58 -0.13 -37.93
CA ASP A 535 46.63 0.46 -36.60
C ASP A 535 47.33 1.82 -36.64
N ILE A 536 46.82 2.75 -35.86
CA ILE A 536 47.39 4.08 -35.71
C ILE A 536 47.49 4.43 -34.23
N ALA A 537 48.53 5.13 -33.83
CA ALA A 537 48.67 5.69 -32.50
C ALA A 537 48.66 7.21 -32.58
N LEU A 538 47.66 7.84 -32.01
CA LEU A 538 47.46 9.30 -32.05
C LEU A 538 47.71 9.91 -30.67
N VAL A 539 48.64 10.85 -30.58
CA VAL A 539 48.85 11.68 -29.40
C VAL A 539 47.88 12.87 -29.45
N VAL A 540 47.02 12.97 -28.42
CA VAL A 540 46.02 14.01 -28.26
C VAL A 540 46.10 14.61 -26.85
N ASP A 541 45.46 15.78 -26.64
CA ASP A 541 45.26 16.31 -25.29
C ASP A 541 44.47 15.30 -24.43
N SER A 542 44.84 15.13 -23.16
CA SER A 542 44.22 14.18 -22.24
C SER A 542 42.70 14.42 -22.06
N LYS A 543 42.26 15.68 -22.25
CA LYS A 543 40.84 16.10 -22.18
C LYS A 543 40.02 15.70 -23.40
N VAL A 544 40.64 15.37 -24.54
CA VAL A 544 39.91 14.98 -25.76
C VAL A 544 39.30 13.60 -25.60
N PRO A 545 37.97 13.47 -25.71
CA PRO A 545 37.33 12.14 -25.65
C PRO A 545 37.76 11.27 -26.83
N ALA A 546 38.07 10.01 -26.58
CA ALA A 546 38.39 9.04 -27.63
C ALA A 546 37.27 8.90 -28.66
N ALA A 547 36.01 9.00 -28.23
CA ALA A 547 34.84 8.95 -29.09
C ALA A 547 34.81 10.07 -30.15
N ASP A 548 35.29 11.26 -29.81
CA ASP A 548 35.36 12.39 -30.76
C ASP A 548 36.41 12.13 -31.83
N VAL A 549 37.55 11.56 -31.47
CA VAL A 549 38.59 11.15 -32.42
C VAL A 549 38.05 10.06 -33.35
N VAL A 550 37.40 9.03 -32.83
CA VAL A 550 36.76 7.94 -33.61
C VAL A 550 35.69 8.51 -34.57
N LYS A 551 34.88 9.46 -34.10
CA LYS A 551 33.88 10.16 -34.94
C LYS A 551 34.52 10.92 -36.09
N THR A 552 35.62 11.63 -35.84
CA THR A 552 36.39 12.33 -36.87
C THR A 552 36.97 11.36 -37.89
N ILE A 553 37.53 10.21 -37.44
CA ILE A 553 38.04 9.15 -38.32
C ILE A 553 36.94 8.61 -39.25
N LYS A 554 35.81 8.19 -38.66
CA LYS A 554 34.65 7.68 -39.43
C LYS A 554 34.12 8.69 -40.45
N ARG A 555 34.10 9.99 -40.11
CA ARG A 555 33.70 11.07 -41.00
C ARG A 555 34.67 11.29 -42.15
N ALA A 556 35.96 11.31 -41.84
CA ALA A 556 37.02 11.57 -42.83
C ALA A 556 37.17 10.43 -43.85
N SER A 557 36.88 9.23 -43.47
CA SER A 557 37.07 8.01 -44.27
C SER A 557 35.99 7.77 -45.33
N LYS A 558 34.94 8.58 -45.41
CA LYS A 558 33.83 8.47 -46.39
C LYS A 558 33.29 7.02 -46.55
N GLN A 559 33.05 6.31 -45.47
CA GLN A 559 32.51 4.96 -45.44
C GLN A 559 33.50 3.81 -45.77
N LEU A 560 34.75 4.07 -46.08
CA LEU A 560 35.76 3.03 -46.28
C LEU A 560 36.13 2.34 -44.95
N VAL A 561 36.18 3.08 -43.84
CA VAL A 561 36.40 2.53 -42.51
C VAL A 561 35.08 1.96 -41.98
N LYS A 562 35.04 0.64 -41.74
CA LYS A 562 33.89 -0.09 -41.21
C LYS A 562 33.86 -0.08 -39.67
N SER A 563 35.03 -0.26 -39.06
CA SER A 563 35.20 -0.09 -37.60
C SER A 563 36.46 0.74 -37.31
N ALA A 564 36.41 1.47 -36.19
CA ALA A 564 37.56 2.17 -35.62
C ALA A 564 37.47 1.91 -34.10
N GLU A 565 38.35 1.10 -33.59
CA GLU A 565 38.31 0.58 -32.21
C GLU A 565 39.56 1.01 -31.47
N VAL A 566 39.37 1.69 -30.34
CA VAL A 566 40.47 2.03 -29.44
C VAL A 566 40.82 0.78 -28.65
N PHE A 567 42.03 0.27 -28.82
CA PHE A 567 42.46 -0.94 -28.12
C PHE A 567 43.52 -0.68 -27.05
N ASP A 568 44.13 0.52 -27.03
CA ASP A 568 45.05 0.93 -25.97
C ASP A 568 45.01 2.44 -25.75
N VAL A 569 45.14 2.86 -24.48
CA VAL A 569 45.25 4.25 -24.05
C VAL A 569 46.47 4.35 -23.11
N TYR A 570 47.47 5.07 -23.55
CA TYR A 570 48.69 5.22 -22.76
C TYR A 570 48.82 6.66 -22.25
N GLU A 571 48.97 6.79 -20.94
CA GLU A 571 49.32 8.00 -20.20
C GLU A 571 50.49 7.64 -19.26
N GLY A 572 51.70 8.17 -19.44
CA GLY A 572 52.84 7.77 -18.61
C GLY A 572 54.12 8.51 -18.87
N GLU A 573 55.24 8.07 -18.29
CA GLU A 573 56.53 8.74 -18.20
C GLU A 573 57.18 9.15 -19.53
N HIS A 574 56.72 8.59 -20.67
CA HIS A 574 57.23 8.93 -22.01
C HIS A 574 56.26 9.77 -22.83
N MET A 575 55.32 10.45 -22.17
CA MET A 575 54.35 11.37 -22.80
C MET A 575 54.51 12.77 -22.27
N GLU A 576 54.25 13.78 -23.11
CA GLU A 576 54.18 15.16 -22.66
C GLU A 576 53.04 15.31 -21.60
N GLU A 577 53.29 16.09 -20.56
CA GLU A 577 52.31 16.34 -19.52
C GLU A 577 50.99 16.90 -20.12
N GLY A 578 49.88 16.31 -19.71
CA GLY A 578 48.53 16.67 -20.23
C GLY A 578 48.18 16.06 -21.60
N LYS A 579 48.97 15.09 -22.10
CA LYS A 579 48.66 14.35 -23.32
C LYS A 579 48.50 12.86 -23.08
N LYS A 580 47.75 12.21 -23.98
CA LYS A 580 47.56 10.76 -24.05
C LYS A 580 47.76 10.22 -25.45
N SER A 581 48.21 8.98 -25.57
CA SER A 581 48.27 8.25 -26.84
C SER A 581 47.06 7.31 -26.94
N LEU A 582 46.32 7.43 -28.04
CA LEU A 582 45.21 6.51 -28.37
C LEU A 582 45.67 5.57 -29.48
N ALA A 583 45.76 4.28 -29.20
CA ALA A 583 45.98 3.28 -30.24
C ALA A 583 44.63 2.79 -30.77
N ILE A 584 44.45 2.95 -32.08
CA ILE A 584 43.16 2.73 -32.75
C ILE A 584 43.36 1.77 -33.92
N SER A 585 42.63 0.68 -33.93
CA SER A 585 42.56 -0.28 -35.05
C SER A 585 41.45 0.16 -36.04
N LEU A 586 41.81 0.28 -37.28
CA LEU A 586 40.94 0.73 -38.37
C LEU A 586 40.73 -0.43 -39.34
N LEU A 587 39.47 -0.85 -39.53
CA LEU A 587 39.11 -1.87 -40.51
C LEU A 587 38.55 -1.22 -41.78
N PHE A 588 39.32 -1.29 -42.86
CA PHE A 588 38.93 -0.79 -44.18
C PHE A 588 38.25 -1.90 -45.00
N GLN A 589 37.13 -1.60 -45.64
CA GLN A 589 36.47 -2.52 -46.55
C GLN A 589 35.55 -1.77 -47.54
N ASP A 590 35.59 -2.19 -48.80
CA ASP A 590 34.64 -1.77 -49.82
C ASP A 590 33.75 -2.98 -50.21
N PRO A 591 32.42 -2.82 -50.19
CA PRO A 591 31.52 -3.96 -50.57
C PRO A 591 31.55 -4.31 -52.05
N SER A 592 32.13 -3.48 -52.90
CA SER A 592 32.11 -3.62 -54.36
C SER A 592 33.46 -4.05 -54.96
N ARG A 593 34.57 -3.92 -54.23
CA ARG A 593 35.93 -4.23 -54.74
C ARG A 593 36.93 -4.51 -53.63
N THR A 594 38.05 -5.17 -54.01
CA THR A 594 39.22 -5.27 -53.17
C THR A 594 39.91 -3.89 -53.10
N LEU A 595 40.31 -3.48 -51.91
CA LEU A 595 41.06 -2.22 -51.70
C LEU A 595 42.52 -2.44 -52.01
N ASP A 596 43.09 -1.51 -52.78
CA ASP A 596 44.52 -1.43 -53.02
C ASP A 596 45.23 -0.54 -51.99
N ASP A 597 46.56 -0.68 -51.84
CA ASP A 597 47.33 0.10 -50.86
C ASP A 597 47.28 1.62 -51.15
N ALA A 598 47.16 2.02 -52.40
CA ALA A 598 47.09 3.45 -52.76
C ALA A 598 45.79 4.07 -52.23
N THR A 599 44.66 3.39 -52.36
CA THR A 599 43.37 3.83 -51.83
C THR A 599 43.41 3.90 -50.30
N ILE A 600 43.98 2.90 -49.63
CA ILE A 600 44.12 2.85 -48.18
C ILE A 600 44.99 3.99 -47.67
N ASN A 601 46.17 4.20 -48.28
CA ASN A 601 47.12 5.27 -47.91
C ASN A 601 46.49 6.65 -48.07
N SER A 602 45.79 6.89 -49.18
CA SER A 602 45.05 8.16 -49.37
C SER A 602 43.94 8.38 -48.34
N ALA A 603 43.23 7.32 -47.92
CA ALA A 603 42.27 7.41 -46.85
C ALA A 603 42.91 7.70 -45.48
N MET A 604 44.06 7.04 -45.21
CA MET A 604 44.88 7.28 -43.98
C MET A 604 45.35 8.72 -43.89
N GLU A 605 45.91 9.30 -44.99
CA GLU A 605 46.32 10.71 -45.02
C GLU A 605 45.16 11.65 -44.65
N LYS A 606 43.99 11.47 -45.27
CA LYS A 606 42.78 12.25 -44.95
C LYS A 606 42.37 12.12 -43.49
N ILE A 607 42.43 10.92 -42.94
CA ILE A 607 42.11 10.66 -41.54
C ILE A 607 43.08 11.41 -40.63
N LEU A 608 44.39 11.31 -40.88
CA LEU A 608 45.41 11.98 -40.09
C LEU A 608 45.31 13.51 -40.18
N GLU A 609 45.07 14.05 -41.36
CA GLU A 609 44.83 15.49 -41.54
C GLU A 609 43.57 15.96 -40.77
N ALA A 610 42.50 15.23 -40.84
CA ALA A 610 41.28 15.57 -40.10
C ALA A 610 41.48 15.51 -38.58
N CYS A 611 42.15 14.46 -38.07
CA CYS A 611 42.47 14.35 -36.67
C CYS A 611 43.42 15.44 -36.17
N LYS A 612 44.41 15.82 -37.00
CA LYS A 612 45.27 16.97 -36.72
C LYS A 612 44.53 18.27 -36.65
N LYS A 613 43.61 18.51 -37.61
CA LYS A 613 42.81 19.72 -37.67
C LYS A 613 41.83 19.86 -36.51
N ASP A 614 41.13 18.80 -36.19
CA ASP A 614 40.01 18.85 -35.23
C ASP A 614 40.48 18.67 -33.77
N HIS A 615 41.54 17.93 -33.54
CA HIS A 615 42.01 17.51 -32.19
C HIS A 615 43.49 17.81 -31.94
N ASN A 616 44.17 18.54 -32.83
CA ASN A 616 45.64 18.71 -32.77
C ASN A 616 46.42 17.39 -32.59
N ALA A 617 45.83 16.29 -33.13
CA ALA A 617 46.41 14.97 -33.00
C ALA A 617 47.71 14.86 -33.80
N VAL A 618 48.73 14.21 -33.20
CA VAL A 618 50.02 13.92 -33.81
C VAL A 618 50.19 12.40 -33.84
N LEU A 619 50.66 11.87 -34.98
CA LEU A 619 51.02 10.45 -35.05
C LEU A 619 52.22 10.16 -34.11
N ARG A 620 52.09 9.16 -33.29
CA ARG A 620 53.17 8.69 -32.42
C ARG A 620 54.17 7.95 -33.29
N GLY A 621 55.41 8.45 -33.32
CA GLY A 621 56.51 7.83 -34.04
C GLY A 621 57.00 6.52 -33.41
#